data_b9d5acf5de2316ff2457fdbc75e2ecda
#
_entry.id   b9d5acf5de2316ff2457fdbc75e2ecda
#
_cell.length_a   1.000
_cell.length_b   1.000
_cell.length_c   1.000
_cell.angle_alpha   90.00
_cell.angle_beta   90.00
_cell.angle_gamma   90.00
#
_symmetry.space_group_name_H-M   'P 1'
#
loop_
_entity.id
_entity.type
_entity.pdbx_description
1 polymer ?
#
loop_
_entity_poly.entity_id
_entity_poly.type
_entity_poly.pdbx_seq_one_letter_code
_entity_poly.pdbx_strand_id
1 'polypeptide(L)'
;MKKPDLKIPANSCDAHIHIIDPRFAPADPATPVAQGQSMADYRKVREQLGLRRAVIVQPKYYATDNRCTLDAIAQMRGQARGIAVVDTGVTDKELIHLHEGGIRGLRFSLWNAGNQVISVDMIKPLAERIAEFGWHVQIHMGAEQILEQQTLLAGLPVPVVFDHMGRLPAGSNANHPAFRFMARLIDSDRAWVKLSGPYLNTVEGGPRYGDVRTLARALATFAPQRMVWGSDWPHITEAHKPDDADLLDLLLDWTDSDAARQAILVDNPAQLYGFDD
;
A
#
# COMPACT_ATOMS: atom_id res chain seq x y z
N MET A 1 -5.53 15.93 -15.47
CA MET A 1 -5.78 15.70 -14.04
C MET A 1 -6.31 16.99 -13.42
N LYS A 2 -7.36 16.90 -12.63
CA LYS A 2 -7.88 18.01 -11.82
C LYS A 2 -7.08 18.18 -10.53
N LYS A 3 -7.25 19.32 -9.84
CA LYS A 3 -6.76 19.45 -8.46
C LYS A 3 -7.78 18.87 -7.50
N PRO A 4 -7.34 18.27 -6.37
CA PRO A 4 -8.27 17.80 -5.36
C PRO A 4 -9.06 18.96 -4.72
N ASP A 5 -10.31 18.68 -4.35
CA ASP A 5 -11.12 19.57 -3.54
C ASP A 5 -10.72 19.53 -2.06
N LEU A 6 -10.12 18.40 -1.63
CA LEU A 6 -9.57 18.22 -0.30
C LEU A 6 -8.43 19.22 -0.05
N LYS A 7 -8.50 19.96 1.05
CA LYS A 7 -7.36 20.75 1.53
C LYS A 7 -6.26 19.82 2.05
N ILE A 8 -5.19 19.73 1.29
CA ILE A 8 -4.09 18.79 1.59
C ILE A 8 -3.24 19.29 2.76
N PRO A 9 -3.13 18.53 3.86
CA PRO A 9 -2.22 18.86 4.94
C PRO A 9 -0.75 18.88 4.49
N ALA A 10 0.08 19.71 5.15
CA ALA A 10 1.52 19.68 4.91
C ALA A 10 2.10 18.29 5.27
N ASN A 11 3.13 17.85 4.56
CA ASN A 11 3.76 16.55 4.73
C ASN A 11 2.88 15.33 4.40
N SER A 12 1.74 15.52 3.72
CA SER A 12 0.87 14.41 3.28
C SER A 12 1.63 13.38 2.43
N CYS A 13 1.28 12.13 2.65
CA CYS A 13 1.91 10.96 2.05
C CYS A 13 0.94 10.18 1.17
N ASP A 14 1.40 9.81 -0.01
CA ASP A 14 0.82 8.73 -0.79
C ASP A 14 1.45 7.40 -0.34
N ALA A 15 0.73 6.60 0.41
CA ALA A 15 1.28 5.39 1.04
C ALA A 15 1.25 4.15 0.13
N HIS A 16 0.94 4.31 -1.17
CA HIS A 16 0.98 3.20 -2.12
C HIS A 16 1.11 3.67 -3.56
N ILE A 17 2.30 3.59 -4.12
CA ILE A 17 2.56 3.80 -5.53
C ILE A 17 3.48 2.71 -6.08
N HIS A 18 3.45 2.53 -7.40
CA HIS A 18 4.37 1.65 -8.12
C HIS A 18 5.17 2.46 -9.15
N ILE A 19 6.47 2.25 -9.19
CA ILE A 19 7.33 2.86 -10.21
C ILE A 19 7.82 1.78 -11.16
N ILE A 20 7.62 2.03 -12.46
CA ILE A 20 8.19 1.21 -13.53
C ILE A 20 8.99 2.14 -14.45
N ASP A 21 10.30 1.96 -14.43
CA ASP A 21 11.23 2.79 -15.17
C ASP A 21 11.95 1.94 -16.24
N PRO A 22 11.90 2.30 -17.51
CA PRO A 22 12.49 1.52 -18.60
C PRO A 22 14.02 1.33 -18.51
N ARG A 23 14.69 2.05 -17.61
CA ARG A 23 16.11 1.80 -17.29
C ARG A 23 16.37 0.46 -16.62
N PHE A 24 15.33 -0.15 -16.03
CA PHE A 24 15.39 -1.43 -15.33
C PHE A 24 14.61 -2.48 -16.13
N ALA A 25 15.26 -3.61 -16.40
CA ALA A 25 14.62 -4.69 -17.15
C ALA A 25 13.50 -5.37 -16.34
N PRO A 26 12.39 -5.78 -16.98
CA PRO A 26 11.38 -6.61 -16.34
C PRO A 26 11.96 -7.98 -15.95
N ALA A 27 11.37 -8.60 -14.92
CA ALA A 27 11.75 -9.95 -14.50
C ALA A 27 11.48 -11.00 -15.59
N ASP A 28 10.39 -10.85 -16.33
CA ASP A 28 10.12 -11.63 -17.53
C ASP A 28 10.43 -10.78 -18.77
N PRO A 29 11.46 -11.16 -19.56
CA PRO A 29 11.85 -10.43 -20.76
C PRO A 29 10.75 -10.34 -21.84
N ALA A 30 9.72 -11.20 -21.79
CA ALA A 30 8.57 -11.13 -22.68
C ALA A 30 7.57 -10.03 -22.29
N THR A 31 7.70 -9.46 -21.09
CA THR A 31 6.84 -8.37 -20.63
C THR A 31 7.14 -7.08 -21.39
N PRO A 32 6.13 -6.42 -22.01
CA PRO A 32 6.34 -5.14 -22.71
C PRO A 32 6.94 -4.08 -21.77
N VAL A 33 7.83 -3.25 -22.33
CA VAL A 33 8.40 -2.11 -21.60
C VAL A 33 7.30 -1.10 -21.30
N ALA A 34 7.03 -0.88 -20.01
CA ALA A 34 6.04 0.09 -19.59
C ALA A 34 6.51 1.53 -19.86
N GLN A 35 5.59 2.41 -20.23
CA GLN A 35 5.83 3.82 -20.49
C GLN A 35 4.94 4.69 -19.59
N GLY A 36 5.42 5.88 -19.21
CA GLY A 36 4.62 6.84 -18.43
C GLY A 36 4.42 6.45 -16.96
N GLN A 37 5.30 5.61 -16.40
CA GLN A 37 5.19 5.10 -15.03
C GLN A 37 6.48 5.31 -14.23
N SER A 38 7.34 6.21 -14.69
CA SER A 38 8.61 6.57 -14.05
C SER A 38 8.41 7.53 -12.86
N MET A 39 9.48 7.72 -12.07
CA MET A 39 9.49 8.77 -11.04
C MET A 39 9.25 10.18 -11.60
N ALA A 40 9.70 10.45 -12.82
CA ALA A 40 9.45 11.74 -13.48
C ALA A 40 7.96 11.95 -13.79
N ASP A 41 7.24 10.87 -14.13
CA ASP A 41 5.80 10.91 -14.37
C ASP A 41 5.02 11.03 -13.05
N TYR A 42 5.37 10.24 -12.02
CA TYR A 42 4.74 10.36 -10.70
C TYR A 42 4.95 11.73 -10.06
N ARG A 43 6.10 12.37 -10.27
CA ARG A 43 6.36 13.71 -9.73
C ARG A 43 5.29 14.71 -10.18
N LYS A 44 4.81 14.64 -11.42
CA LYS A 44 3.74 15.50 -11.93
C LYS A 44 2.43 15.27 -11.18
N VAL A 45 2.09 14.00 -10.95
CA VAL A 45 0.90 13.60 -10.16
C VAL A 45 1.01 14.12 -8.74
N ARG A 46 2.12 13.81 -8.06
CA ARG A 46 2.39 14.23 -6.68
C ARG A 46 2.30 15.75 -6.49
N GLU A 47 2.90 16.52 -7.40
CA GLU A 47 2.88 17.98 -7.36
C GLU A 47 1.45 18.52 -7.56
N GLN A 48 0.68 17.92 -8.46
CA GLN A 48 -0.70 18.32 -8.72
C GLN A 48 -1.62 18.01 -7.53
N LEU A 49 -1.42 16.87 -6.86
CA LEU A 49 -2.16 16.49 -5.65
C LEU A 49 -1.70 17.28 -4.42
N GLY A 50 -0.56 17.97 -4.47
CA GLY A 50 0.01 18.68 -3.31
C GLY A 50 0.61 17.76 -2.25
N LEU A 51 0.95 16.51 -2.61
CA LEU A 51 1.55 15.53 -1.70
C LEU A 51 3.06 15.74 -1.61
N ARG A 52 3.64 15.45 -0.44
CA ARG A 52 5.08 15.59 -0.20
C ARG A 52 5.81 14.26 -0.11
N ARG A 53 5.24 13.30 0.63
CA ARG A 53 5.84 11.99 0.90
C ARG A 53 5.23 10.92 0.02
N ALA A 54 5.97 9.82 -0.20
CA ALA A 54 5.46 8.66 -0.91
C ALA A 54 6.02 7.35 -0.37
N VAL A 55 5.25 6.27 -0.49
CA VAL A 55 5.72 4.90 -0.23
C VAL A 55 5.70 4.13 -1.54
N ILE A 56 6.88 3.75 -2.01
CA ILE A 56 7.08 3.06 -3.27
C ILE A 56 7.01 1.56 -3.00
N VAL A 57 5.99 0.93 -3.53
CA VAL A 57 5.74 -0.50 -3.36
C VAL A 57 6.29 -1.25 -4.56
N GLN A 58 7.13 -2.24 -4.33
CA GLN A 58 7.72 -3.07 -5.38
C GLN A 58 6.64 -3.66 -6.29
N PRO A 59 6.63 -3.37 -7.61
CA PRO A 59 5.68 -3.96 -8.53
C PRO A 59 6.09 -5.39 -8.90
N LYS A 60 5.12 -6.25 -9.24
CA LYS A 60 5.39 -7.61 -9.76
C LYS A 60 6.26 -7.60 -11.02
N TYR A 61 6.27 -6.51 -11.75
CA TYR A 61 7.04 -6.28 -12.96
C TYR A 61 8.54 -6.62 -12.80
N TYR A 62 9.10 -6.36 -11.61
CA TYR A 62 10.50 -6.62 -11.29
C TYR A 62 10.71 -7.83 -10.37
N ALA A 63 9.66 -8.56 -10.01
CA ALA A 63 9.71 -9.66 -9.04
C ALA A 63 10.52 -9.27 -7.78
N THR A 64 11.63 -9.96 -7.49
CA THR A 64 12.50 -9.71 -6.33
C THR A 64 13.64 -8.72 -6.61
N ASP A 65 13.73 -8.14 -7.81
CA ASP A 65 14.74 -7.11 -8.13
C ASP A 65 14.28 -5.72 -7.67
N ASN A 66 14.68 -5.32 -6.47
CA ASN A 66 14.26 -4.07 -5.85
C ASN A 66 15.06 -2.83 -6.30
N ARG A 67 15.96 -2.94 -7.28
CA ARG A 67 16.84 -1.83 -7.71
C ARG A 67 16.06 -0.61 -8.21
N CYS A 68 14.97 -0.80 -8.96
CA CYS A 68 14.12 0.29 -9.41
C CYS A 68 13.45 1.01 -8.24
N THR A 69 12.94 0.26 -7.27
CA THR A 69 12.33 0.80 -6.04
C THR A 69 13.33 1.60 -5.22
N LEU A 70 14.55 1.11 -5.03
CA LEU A 70 15.63 1.83 -4.33
C LEU A 70 16.03 3.12 -5.06
N ASP A 71 16.20 3.07 -6.38
CA ASP A 71 16.49 4.26 -7.21
C ASP A 71 15.39 5.32 -7.08
N ALA A 72 14.13 4.90 -7.11
CA ALA A 72 12.99 5.79 -6.94
C ALA A 72 12.95 6.45 -5.54
N ILE A 73 13.25 5.70 -4.48
CA ILE A 73 13.37 6.25 -3.11
C ILE A 73 14.47 7.30 -3.06
N ALA A 74 15.66 7.01 -3.62
CA ALA A 74 16.79 7.92 -3.62
C ALA A 74 16.47 9.25 -4.33
N GLN A 75 15.70 9.20 -5.43
CA GLN A 75 15.26 10.40 -6.16
C GLN A 75 14.36 11.33 -5.32
N MET A 76 13.72 10.83 -4.26
CA MET A 76 12.85 11.59 -3.37
C MET A 76 13.58 12.24 -2.18
N ARG A 77 14.89 12.04 -2.03
CA ARG A 77 15.76 12.73 -1.07
C ARG A 77 15.19 12.74 0.37
N GLY A 78 14.86 11.58 0.91
CA GLY A 78 14.33 11.43 2.27
C GLY A 78 12.78 11.51 2.35
N GLN A 79 12.10 11.96 1.30
CA GLN A 79 10.63 12.07 1.26
C GLN A 79 9.94 10.78 0.80
N ALA A 80 10.69 9.68 0.62
CA ALA A 80 10.10 8.38 0.30
C ALA A 80 10.61 7.27 1.20
N ARG A 81 9.79 6.22 1.30
CA ARG A 81 10.13 4.90 1.84
C ARG A 81 9.69 3.85 0.84
N GLY A 82 10.11 2.62 1.04
CA GLY A 82 9.75 1.53 0.15
C GLY A 82 9.28 0.27 0.83
N ILE A 83 8.56 -0.53 0.06
CA ILE A 83 8.15 -1.88 0.41
C ILE A 83 8.72 -2.83 -0.63
N ALA A 84 9.60 -3.72 -0.19
CA ALA A 84 10.30 -4.64 -1.07
C ALA A 84 9.54 -5.96 -1.27
N VAL A 85 9.96 -6.72 -2.27
CA VAL A 85 9.62 -8.14 -2.44
C VAL A 85 10.94 -8.92 -2.48
N VAL A 86 11.05 -9.91 -1.62
CA VAL A 86 12.22 -10.82 -1.56
C VAL A 86 11.71 -12.24 -1.35
N ASP A 87 12.53 -13.23 -1.69
CA ASP A 87 12.29 -14.62 -1.33
C ASP A 87 13.11 -15.03 -0.08
N THR A 88 12.95 -16.26 0.37
CA THR A 88 13.64 -16.78 1.56
C THR A 88 15.16 -16.94 1.39
N GLY A 89 15.67 -16.87 0.17
CA GLY A 89 17.09 -16.87 -0.14
C GLY A 89 17.80 -15.52 0.08
N VAL A 90 17.04 -14.44 0.39
CA VAL A 90 17.62 -13.12 0.66
C VAL A 90 18.67 -13.21 1.78
N THR A 91 19.82 -12.60 1.60
CA THR A 91 20.89 -12.58 2.61
C THR A 91 20.68 -11.44 3.61
N ASP A 92 21.28 -11.54 4.81
CA ASP A 92 21.22 -10.47 5.81
C ASP A 92 21.89 -9.18 5.29
N LYS A 93 22.95 -9.31 4.49
CA LYS A 93 23.60 -8.18 3.82
C LYS A 93 22.63 -7.45 2.88
N GLU A 94 21.81 -8.17 2.15
CA GLU A 94 20.77 -7.57 1.27
C GLU A 94 19.68 -6.91 2.08
N LEU A 95 19.22 -7.51 3.19
CA LEU A 95 18.24 -6.89 4.09
C LEU A 95 18.77 -5.58 4.69
N ILE A 96 20.04 -5.57 5.13
CA ILE A 96 20.71 -4.35 5.62
C ILE A 96 20.76 -3.28 4.51
N HIS A 97 21.18 -3.65 3.31
CA HIS A 97 21.21 -2.74 2.15
C HIS A 97 19.82 -2.16 1.81
N LEU A 98 18.79 -3.00 1.84
CA LEU A 98 17.41 -2.55 1.63
C LEU A 98 16.98 -1.57 2.74
N HIS A 99 17.31 -1.86 4.01
CA HIS A 99 16.99 -0.98 5.14
C HIS A 99 17.65 0.39 5.02
N GLU A 100 18.94 0.42 4.72
CA GLU A 100 19.71 1.65 4.47
C GLU A 100 19.16 2.43 3.27
N GLY A 101 18.67 1.71 2.25
CA GLY A 101 18.01 2.27 1.07
C GLY A 101 16.60 2.80 1.32
N GLY A 102 16.06 2.69 2.55
CA GLY A 102 14.77 3.25 2.93
C GLY A 102 13.59 2.28 2.86
N ILE A 103 13.83 0.97 2.69
CA ILE A 103 12.77 -0.05 2.79
C ILE A 103 12.30 -0.17 4.25
N ARG A 104 10.98 -0.34 4.44
CA ARG A 104 10.33 -0.44 5.76
C ARG A 104 9.34 -1.59 5.88
N GLY A 105 9.29 -2.47 4.88
CA GLY A 105 8.42 -3.64 4.92
C GLY A 105 8.60 -4.55 3.72
N LEU A 106 8.00 -5.75 3.79
CA LEU A 106 7.95 -6.72 2.70
C LEU A 106 6.50 -6.93 2.24
N ARG A 107 6.28 -6.94 0.93
CA ARG A 107 4.97 -7.18 0.33
C ARG A 107 4.77 -8.62 -0.09
N PHE A 108 3.63 -9.18 0.28
CA PHE A 108 3.13 -10.49 -0.14
C PHE A 108 1.85 -10.31 -0.95
N SER A 109 1.98 -10.28 -2.29
CA SER A 109 0.85 -10.13 -3.20
C SER A 109 0.38 -11.50 -3.67
N LEU A 110 -0.62 -12.04 -2.99
CA LEU A 110 -1.13 -13.41 -3.13
C LEU A 110 -2.57 -13.46 -3.67
N TRP A 111 -3.14 -12.31 -4.02
CA TRP A 111 -4.49 -12.18 -4.58
C TRP A 111 -4.75 -13.10 -5.77
N ASN A 112 -3.80 -13.20 -6.69
CA ASN A 112 -3.92 -14.03 -7.89
C ASN A 112 -2.89 -15.16 -7.86
N ALA A 113 -3.36 -16.39 -7.63
CA ALA A 113 -2.53 -17.58 -7.51
C ALA A 113 -1.69 -17.89 -8.77
N GLY A 114 -2.19 -17.53 -9.97
CA GLY A 114 -1.49 -17.78 -11.23
C GLY A 114 -0.33 -16.84 -11.53
N ASN A 115 -0.09 -15.82 -10.69
CA ASN A 115 0.92 -14.80 -10.92
C ASN A 115 1.57 -14.35 -9.60
N GLN A 116 2.01 -15.33 -8.82
CA GLN A 116 2.69 -15.08 -7.54
C GLN A 116 4.21 -15.10 -7.74
N VAL A 117 4.90 -14.10 -7.22
CA VAL A 117 6.37 -14.06 -7.12
C VAL A 117 6.85 -14.82 -5.89
N ILE A 118 6.01 -14.84 -4.85
CA ILE A 118 6.27 -15.39 -3.52
C ILE A 118 5.05 -16.17 -3.04
N SER A 119 5.22 -17.06 -2.06
CA SER A 119 4.17 -17.93 -1.52
C SER A 119 3.87 -17.65 -0.04
N VAL A 120 2.76 -18.20 0.44
CA VAL A 120 2.27 -18.02 1.84
C VAL A 120 3.27 -18.53 2.87
N ASP A 121 3.93 -19.65 2.59
CA ASP A 121 4.93 -20.28 3.47
C ASP A 121 6.17 -19.42 3.70
N MET A 122 6.45 -18.46 2.81
CA MET A 122 7.55 -17.50 2.96
C MET A 122 7.23 -16.36 3.95
N ILE A 123 5.96 -16.12 4.30
CA ILE A 123 5.56 -14.99 5.15
C ILE A 123 6.21 -15.08 6.53
N LYS A 124 6.04 -16.20 7.23
CA LYS A 124 6.52 -16.34 8.61
C LYS A 124 8.04 -16.26 8.71
N PRO A 125 8.85 -17.05 7.95
CA PRO A 125 10.30 -16.99 8.05
C PRO A 125 10.85 -15.61 7.66
N LEU A 126 10.26 -14.91 6.70
CA LEU A 126 10.68 -13.55 6.36
C LEU A 126 10.24 -12.53 7.42
N ALA A 127 9.04 -12.66 8.00
CA ALA A 127 8.59 -11.80 9.09
C ALA A 127 9.50 -11.89 10.32
N GLU A 128 9.99 -13.08 10.66
CA GLU A 128 10.94 -13.31 11.75
C GLU A 128 12.26 -12.57 11.51
N ARG A 129 12.77 -12.58 10.27
CA ARG A 129 14.03 -11.92 9.90
C ARG A 129 13.93 -10.40 9.85
N ILE A 130 12.79 -9.85 9.47
CA ILE A 130 12.62 -8.39 9.37
C ILE A 130 12.21 -7.72 10.70
N ALA A 131 11.94 -8.49 11.73
CA ALA A 131 11.52 -7.98 13.04
C ALA A 131 12.59 -7.08 13.67
N GLU A 132 13.87 -7.43 13.54
CA GLU A 132 14.99 -6.64 14.05
C GLU A 132 15.12 -5.25 13.41
N PHE A 133 14.64 -5.09 12.16
CA PHE A 133 14.63 -3.81 11.46
C PHE A 133 13.41 -2.94 11.78
N GLY A 134 12.46 -3.43 12.58
CA GLY A 134 11.19 -2.76 12.85
C GLY A 134 10.29 -2.64 11.62
N TRP A 135 10.44 -3.52 10.63
CA TRP A 135 9.62 -3.53 9.42
C TRP A 135 8.28 -4.21 9.66
N HIS A 136 7.37 -4.07 8.71
CA HIS A 136 6.07 -4.72 8.68
C HIS A 136 5.91 -5.66 7.47
N VAL A 137 4.93 -6.54 7.58
CA VAL A 137 4.46 -7.39 6.46
C VAL A 137 3.26 -6.71 5.82
N GLN A 138 3.33 -6.44 4.51
CA GLN A 138 2.23 -5.88 3.73
C GLN A 138 1.55 -6.98 2.91
N ILE A 139 0.25 -7.17 3.13
CA ILE A 139 -0.54 -8.28 2.58
C ILE A 139 -1.52 -7.79 1.52
N HIS A 140 -1.42 -8.34 0.32
CA HIS A 140 -2.42 -8.20 -0.74
C HIS A 140 -3.10 -9.56 -0.97
N MET A 141 -4.16 -9.80 -0.24
CA MET A 141 -5.03 -10.99 -0.26
C MET A 141 -6.48 -10.55 -0.35
N GLY A 142 -7.36 -11.45 -0.82
CA GLY A 142 -8.81 -11.28 -0.69
C GLY A 142 -9.33 -11.66 0.69
N ALA A 143 -10.57 -11.29 0.97
CA ALA A 143 -11.21 -11.53 2.26
C ALA A 143 -11.17 -13.00 2.70
N GLU A 144 -11.43 -13.93 1.79
CA GLU A 144 -11.40 -15.38 2.07
C GLU A 144 -9.98 -15.84 2.40
N GLN A 145 -8.98 -15.44 1.60
CA GLN A 145 -7.57 -15.76 1.86
C GLN A 145 -7.09 -15.20 3.21
N ILE A 146 -7.53 -14.00 3.58
CA ILE A 146 -7.24 -13.41 4.90
C ILE A 146 -7.79 -14.30 6.02
N LEU A 147 -9.01 -14.80 5.88
CA LEU A 147 -9.64 -15.68 6.85
C LEU A 147 -8.97 -17.06 6.93
N GLU A 148 -8.59 -17.63 5.79
CA GLU A 148 -7.81 -18.87 5.74
C GLU A 148 -6.46 -18.74 6.45
N GLN A 149 -5.81 -17.58 6.31
CA GLN A 149 -4.49 -17.31 6.88
C GLN A 149 -4.55 -16.59 8.25
N GLN A 150 -5.72 -16.46 8.88
CA GLN A 150 -5.88 -15.67 10.09
C GLN A 150 -4.96 -16.11 11.25
N THR A 151 -4.71 -17.40 11.41
CA THR A 151 -3.81 -17.94 12.44
C THR A 151 -2.36 -17.54 12.18
N LEU A 152 -1.91 -17.65 10.93
CA LEU A 152 -0.60 -17.20 10.49
C LEU A 152 -0.43 -15.71 10.76
N LEU A 153 -1.33 -14.88 10.22
CA LEU A 153 -1.26 -13.42 10.31
C LEU A 153 -1.31 -12.92 11.75
N ALA A 154 -2.14 -13.55 12.60
CA ALA A 154 -2.19 -13.25 14.03
C ALA A 154 -0.93 -13.68 14.81
N GLY A 155 -0.17 -14.64 14.31
CA GLY A 155 1.05 -15.15 14.94
C GLY A 155 2.35 -14.46 14.51
N LEU A 156 2.32 -13.51 13.57
CA LEU A 156 3.54 -12.85 13.08
C LEU A 156 4.19 -11.98 14.18
N PRO A 157 5.52 -11.89 14.24
CA PRO A 157 6.24 -11.07 15.22
C PRO A 157 6.28 -9.57 14.85
N VAL A 158 5.71 -9.18 13.69
CA VAL A 158 5.72 -7.83 13.14
C VAL A 158 4.31 -7.36 12.80
N PRO A 159 4.06 -6.06 12.69
CA PRO A 159 2.76 -5.55 12.25
C PRO A 159 2.38 -6.02 10.84
N VAL A 160 1.08 -6.11 10.59
CA VAL A 160 0.50 -6.45 9.29
C VAL A 160 -0.16 -5.21 8.68
N VAL A 161 0.15 -4.93 7.43
CA VAL A 161 -0.52 -3.87 6.64
C VAL A 161 -1.39 -4.52 5.58
N PHE A 162 -2.68 -4.30 5.62
CA PHE A 162 -3.62 -4.82 4.62
C PHE A 162 -3.76 -3.84 3.45
N ASP A 163 -3.40 -4.27 2.25
CA ASP A 163 -3.60 -3.49 1.03
C ASP A 163 -5.08 -3.37 0.67
N HIS A 164 -5.47 -2.24 0.09
CA HIS A 164 -6.74 -2.02 -0.60
C HIS A 164 -7.97 -2.48 0.21
N MET A 165 -8.03 -2.04 1.49
CA MET A 165 -9.12 -2.36 2.43
C MET A 165 -9.33 -3.87 2.62
N GLY A 166 -8.22 -4.66 2.55
CA GLY A 166 -8.24 -6.12 2.65
C GLY A 166 -8.96 -6.81 1.49
N ARG A 167 -9.16 -6.13 0.36
CA ARG A 167 -9.90 -6.66 -0.80
C ARG A 167 -11.26 -7.25 -0.41
N LEU A 168 -11.94 -6.65 0.58
CA LEU A 168 -13.28 -7.06 0.96
C LEU A 168 -14.25 -6.75 -0.19
N PRO A 169 -15.24 -7.63 -0.44
CA PRO A 169 -16.23 -7.43 -1.51
C PRO A 169 -17.00 -6.12 -1.37
N ALA A 170 -17.49 -5.59 -2.49
CA ALA A 170 -18.41 -4.46 -2.54
C ALA A 170 -19.60 -4.65 -1.57
N GLY A 171 -20.05 -3.60 -0.92
CA GLY A 171 -21.13 -3.64 0.06
C GLY A 171 -20.77 -4.23 1.42
N SER A 172 -19.51 -4.66 1.62
CA SER A 172 -19.03 -5.12 2.92
C SER A 172 -19.11 -4.01 3.98
N ASN A 173 -19.25 -4.43 5.23
CA ASN A 173 -19.30 -3.54 6.39
C ASN A 173 -18.61 -4.17 7.60
N ALA A 174 -18.72 -3.56 8.78
CA ALA A 174 -18.11 -4.02 10.02
C ALA A 174 -18.55 -5.44 10.47
N ASN A 175 -19.64 -5.99 9.91
CA ASN A 175 -20.09 -7.34 10.21
C ASN A 175 -19.36 -8.42 9.41
N HIS A 176 -18.61 -8.05 8.36
CA HIS A 176 -17.89 -9.02 7.55
C HIS A 176 -16.81 -9.74 8.40
N PRO A 177 -16.68 -11.08 8.34
CA PRO A 177 -15.71 -11.83 9.17
C PRO A 177 -14.27 -11.34 9.03
N ALA A 178 -13.82 -11.04 7.80
CA ALA A 178 -12.46 -10.51 7.56
C ALA A 178 -12.29 -9.10 8.16
N PHE A 179 -13.32 -8.23 8.13
CA PHE A 179 -13.28 -6.95 8.83
C PHE A 179 -13.06 -7.17 10.33
N ARG A 180 -13.84 -8.05 10.96
CA ARG A 180 -13.70 -8.36 12.39
C ARG A 180 -12.34 -8.93 12.75
N PHE A 181 -11.74 -9.72 11.85
CA PHE A 181 -10.38 -10.21 12.05
C PHE A 181 -9.36 -9.06 12.00
N MET A 182 -9.41 -8.21 10.97
CA MET A 182 -8.54 -7.02 10.87
C MET A 182 -8.73 -6.11 12.08
N ALA A 183 -9.99 -5.86 12.52
CA ALA A 183 -10.30 -5.04 13.68
C ALA A 183 -9.64 -5.58 14.97
N ARG A 184 -9.65 -6.88 15.21
CA ARG A 184 -8.96 -7.46 16.37
C ARG A 184 -7.44 -7.24 16.34
N LEU A 185 -6.83 -7.31 15.17
CA LEU A 185 -5.40 -7.00 15.03
C LEU A 185 -5.12 -5.51 15.22
N ILE A 186 -6.01 -4.64 14.75
CA ILE A 186 -5.93 -3.18 14.95
C ILE A 186 -6.05 -2.84 16.44
N ASP A 187 -7.03 -3.40 17.15
CA ASP A 187 -7.24 -3.19 18.60
C ASP A 187 -6.04 -3.62 19.45
N SER A 188 -5.25 -4.57 18.97
CA SER A 188 -4.01 -5.04 19.60
C SER A 188 -2.75 -4.34 19.09
N ASP A 189 -2.87 -3.22 18.41
CA ASP A 189 -1.78 -2.42 17.81
C ASP A 189 -0.93 -3.16 16.77
N ARG A 190 -1.47 -4.23 16.16
CA ARG A 190 -0.73 -5.14 15.29
C ARG A 190 -1.07 -5.01 13.82
N ALA A 191 -2.03 -4.17 13.45
CA ALA A 191 -2.38 -4.01 12.04
C ALA A 191 -2.66 -2.56 11.63
N TRP A 192 -2.50 -2.36 10.33
CA TRP A 192 -2.82 -1.14 9.59
C TRP A 192 -3.61 -1.51 8.33
N VAL A 193 -4.40 -0.58 7.82
CA VAL A 193 -5.15 -0.78 6.57
C VAL A 193 -4.92 0.38 5.62
N LYS A 194 -4.69 0.08 4.34
CA LYS A 194 -4.61 1.08 3.28
C LYS A 194 -5.98 1.36 2.70
N LEU A 195 -6.44 2.60 2.83
CA LEU A 195 -7.58 3.14 2.12
C LEU A 195 -7.14 3.49 0.69
N SER A 196 -7.11 2.50 -0.19
CA SER A 196 -6.59 2.61 -1.55
C SER A 196 -7.31 1.66 -2.50
N GLY A 197 -7.21 1.89 -3.80
CA GLY A 197 -7.71 0.99 -4.83
C GLY A 197 -9.20 0.67 -4.75
N PRO A 198 -10.13 1.64 -4.56
CA PRO A 198 -11.57 1.33 -4.50
C PRO A 198 -12.08 0.66 -5.77
N TYR A 199 -11.48 0.99 -6.91
CA TYR A 199 -11.80 0.39 -8.21
C TYR A 199 -11.52 -1.11 -8.29
N LEU A 200 -10.68 -1.65 -7.39
CA LEU A 200 -10.38 -3.08 -7.33
C LEU A 200 -11.52 -3.92 -6.71
N ASN A 201 -12.42 -3.28 -5.98
CA ASN A 201 -13.48 -3.96 -5.20
C ASN A 201 -14.90 -3.57 -5.62
N THR A 202 -15.06 -2.49 -6.41
CA THR A 202 -16.35 -1.98 -6.83
C THR A 202 -16.97 -2.82 -7.94
N VAL A 203 -18.30 -2.84 -7.98
CA VAL A 203 -19.12 -3.30 -9.12
C VAL A 203 -19.85 -2.12 -9.78
N GLU A 204 -20.02 -0.99 -9.07
CA GLU A 204 -20.66 0.22 -9.60
C GLU A 204 -19.69 1.09 -10.43
N GLY A 205 -18.39 1.04 -10.15
CA GLY A 205 -17.37 1.85 -10.80
C GLY A 205 -17.22 3.26 -10.22
N GLY A 206 -16.27 4.00 -10.84
CA GLY A 206 -15.91 5.35 -10.42
C GLY A 206 -16.80 6.45 -11.01
N PRO A 207 -16.56 7.71 -10.61
CA PRO A 207 -15.51 8.14 -9.69
C PRO A 207 -15.88 8.05 -8.19
N ARG A 208 -17.15 7.78 -7.87
CA ARG A 208 -17.66 7.82 -6.48
C ARG A 208 -17.50 6.50 -5.71
N TYR A 209 -17.44 5.35 -6.40
CA TYR A 209 -17.32 4.02 -5.79
C TYR A 209 -18.29 3.82 -4.62
N GLY A 210 -19.60 4.09 -4.85
CA GLY A 210 -20.62 4.15 -3.81
C GLY A 210 -20.77 2.86 -3.00
N ASP A 211 -20.61 1.73 -3.66
CA ASP A 211 -20.66 0.39 -3.06
C ASP A 211 -19.44 0.05 -2.17
N VAL A 212 -18.32 0.78 -2.31
CA VAL A 212 -17.12 0.64 -1.45
C VAL A 212 -17.18 1.59 -0.24
N ARG A 213 -17.98 2.66 -0.33
CA ARG A 213 -18.10 3.71 0.67
C ARG A 213 -18.37 3.20 2.08
N THR A 214 -19.31 2.26 2.21
CA THR A 214 -19.70 1.70 3.52
C THR A 214 -18.52 1.06 4.24
N LEU A 215 -17.72 0.28 3.53
CA LEU A 215 -16.52 -0.34 4.05
C LEU A 215 -15.45 0.70 4.44
N ALA A 216 -15.16 1.63 3.53
CA ALA A 216 -14.13 2.65 3.74
C ALA A 216 -14.46 3.54 4.95
N ARG A 217 -15.72 3.98 5.08
CA ARG A 217 -16.18 4.71 6.26
C ARG A 217 -16.09 3.89 7.54
N ALA A 218 -16.50 2.62 7.50
CA ALA A 218 -16.43 1.75 8.68
C ALA A 218 -14.96 1.60 9.17
N LEU A 219 -13.99 1.44 8.27
CA LEU A 219 -12.56 1.39 8.61
C LEU A 219 -12.07 2.73 9.16
N ALA A 220 -12.35 3.84 8.46
CA ALA A 220 -11.88 5.18 8.85
C ALA A 220 -12.52 5.69 10.15
N THR A 221 -13.78 5.29 10.46
CA THR A 221 -14.44 5.62 11.73
C THR A 221 -13.97 4.74 12.87
N PHE A 222 -13.76 3.44 12.60
CA PHE A 222 -13.33 2.49 13.62
C PHE A 222 -11.94 2.82 14.18
N ALA A 223 -10.97 3.09 13.32
CA ALA A 223 -9.60 3.34 13.74
C ALA A 223 -8.87 4.30 12.78
N PRO A 224 -9.21 5.59 12.76
CA PRO A 224 -8.55 6.55 11.88
C PRO A 224 -7.03 6.59 12.09
N GLN A 225 -6.56 6.31 13.30
CA GLN A 225 -5.13 6.25 13.67
C GLN A 225 -4.39 5.02 13.14
N ARG A 226 -5.07 4.09 12.46
CA ARG A 226 -4.48 2.87 11.84
C ARG A 226 -4.76 2.78 10.35
N MET A 227 -5.27 3.85 9.76
CA MET A 227 -5.50 3.94 8.32
C MET A 227 -4.40 4.78 7.67
N VAL A 228 -3.98 4.40 6.47
CA VAL A 228 -3.15 5.21 5.57
C VAL A 228 -3.81 5.28 4.20
N TRP A 229 -3.66 6.39 3.50
CA TRP A 229 -4.19 6.54 2.15
C TRP A 229 -3.12 6.29 1.10
N GLY A 230 -3.49 5.71 -0.05
CA GLY A 230 -2.61 5.57 -1.21
C GLY A 230 -3.39 5.62 -2.52
N SER A 231 -2.81 6.28 -3.53
CA SER A 231 -3.42 6.37 -4.86
C SER A 231 -3.47 5.03 -5.58
N ASP A 232 -2.48 4.18 -5.35
CA ASP A 232 -2.17 2.97 -6.14
C ASP A 232 -1.74 3.33 -7.58
N TRP A 233 -1.19 4.55 -7.75
CA TRP A 233 -0.64 4.99 -9.04
C TRP A 233 0.44 4.00 -9.52
N PRO A 234 0.51 3.65 -10.79
CA PRO A 234 -0.21 4.14 -11.95
C PRO A 234 -1.44 3.30 -12.33
N HIS A 235 -2.12 2.65 -11.37
CA HIS A 235 -3.31 1.85 -11.57
C HIS A 235 -3.07 0.73 -12.61
N ILE A 236 -2.06 -0.10 -12.36
CA ILE A 236 -1.49 -1.05 -13.36
C ILE A 236 -2.57 -1.96 -13.95
N THR A 237 -3.55 -2.40 -13.15
CA THR A 237 -4.60 -3.33 -13.56
C THR A 237 -5.74 -2.69 -14.35
N GLU A 238 -5.84 -1.34 -14.34
CA GLU A 238 -6.98 -0.64 -14.90
C GLU A 238 -6.75 -0.21 -16.35
N ALA A 239 -7.66 -0.55 -17.24
CA ALA A 239 -7.64 -0.08 -18.62
C ALA A 239 -7.97 1.43 -18.68
N HIS A 240 -9.00 1.86 -17.93
CA HIS A 240 -9.34 3.26 -17.74
C HIS A 240 -8.77 3.74 -16.42
N LYS A 241 -7.72 4.57 -16.49
CA LYS A 241 -7.06 5.08 -15.29
C LYS A 241 -8.00 6.04 -14.54
N PRO A 242 -8.24 5.84 -13.24
CA PRO A 242 -8.98 6.81 -12.44
C PRO A 242 -8.20 8.13 -12.34
N ASP A 243 -8.88 9.23 -12.04
CA ASP A 243 -8.20 10.49 -11.70
C ASP A 243 -7.76 10.45 -10.23
N ASP A 244 -6.48 10.65 -9.97
CA ASP A 244 -5.90 10.57 -8.62
C ASP A 244 -6.48 11.61 -7.65
N ALA A 245 -6.93 12.78 -8.17
CA ALA A 245 -7.60 13.77 -7.35
C ALA A 245 -8.99 13.29 -6.91
N ASP A 246 -9.74 12.60 -7.78
CA ASP A 246 -11.00 11.98 -7.41
C ASP A 246 -10.79 10.92 -6.32
N LEU A 247 -9.74 10.10 -6.44
CA LEU A 247 -9.41 9.09 -5.43
C LEU A 247 -9.05 9.72 -4.09
N LEU A 248 -8.33 10.84 -4.08
CA LEU A 248 -7.95 11.55 -2.86
C LEU A 248 -9.17 12.24 -2.22
N ASP A 249 -10.06 12.81 -3.04
CA ASP A 249 -11.29 13.47 -2.58
C ASP A 249 -12.30 12.50 -1.94
N LEU A 250 -12.20 11.20 -2.20
CA LEU A 250 -13.00 10.19 -1.48
C LEU A 250 -12.80 10.26 0.04
N LEU A 251 -11.66 10.74 0.53
CA LEU A 251 -11.45 10.96 1.97
C LEU A 251 -12.41 11.97 2.58
N LEU A 252 -12.95 12.93 1.80
CA LEU A 252 -13.99 13.86 2.25
C LEU A 252 -15.29 13.12 2.60
N ASP A 253 -15.57 12.03 1.89
CA ASP A 253 -16.74 11.20 2.09
C ASP A 253 -16.50 10.04 3.08
N TRP A 254 -15.28 9.57 3.19
CA TRP A 254 -14.92 8.42 4.04
C TRP A 254 -14.60 8.80 5.49
N THR A 255 -14.28 10.08 5.76
CA THR A 255 -13.89 10.57 7.08
C THR A 255 -14.77 11.70 7.55
N ASP A 256 -14.94 11.84 8.87
CA ASP A 256 -15.85 12.81 9.46
C ASP A 256 -15.15 14.10 9.94
N SER A 257 -13.80 14.19 9.87
CA SER A 257 -13.07 15.35 10.40
C SER A 257 -11.72 15.60 9.72
N ASP A 258 -11.25 16.85 9.78
CA ASP A 258 -9.90 17.20 9.33
C ASP A 258 -8.82 16.50 10.17
N ALA A 259 -9.09 16.24 11.45
CA ALA A 259 -8.16 15.50 12.31
C ALA A 259 -7.99 14.06 11.85
N ALA A 260 -9.04 13.37 11.41
CA ALA A 260 -8.92 12.03 10.82
C ALA A 260 -8.13 12.06 9.50
N ARG A 261 -8.35 13.05 8.65
CA ARG A 261 -7.59 13.23 7.40
C ARG A 261 -6.13 13.55 7.66
N GLN A 262 -5.83 14.39 8.65
CA GLN A 262 -4.46 14.64 9.10
C GLN A 262 -3.78 13.35 9.56
N ALA A 263 -4.44 12.57 10.41
CA ALA A 263 -3.90 11.29 10.86
C ALA A 263 -3.61 10.36 9.67
N ILE A 264 -4.58 10.14 8.78
CA ILE A 264 -4.48 9.21 7.64
C ILE A 264 -3.41 9.63 6.63
N LEU A 265 -3.25 10.92 6.37
CA LEU A 265 -2.35 11.42 5.34
C LEU A 265 -0.95 11.78 5.87
N VAL A 266 -0.79 12.06 7.16
CA VAL A 266 0.47 12.60 7.69
C VAL A 266 1.00 11.79 8.86
N ASP A 267 0.24 11.72 9.97
CA ASP A 267 0.77 11.21 11.23
C ASP A 267 0.98 9.68 11.18
N ASN A 268 0.00 8.96 10.66
CA ASN A 268 0.06 7.51 10.50
C ASN A 268 1.15 7.06 9.52
N PRO A 269 1.29 7.65 8.33
CA PRO A 269 2.43 7.35 7.46
C PRO A 269 3.78 7.67 8.11
N ALA A 270 3.89 8.76 8.89
CA ALA A 270 5.11 9.09 9.61
C ALA A 270 5.46 7.99 10.62
N GLN A 271 4.49 7.55 11.41
CA GLN A 271 4.67 6.47 12.39
C GLN A 271 4.99 5.12 11.71
N LEU A 272 4.17 4.71 10.72
CA LEU A 272 4.28 3.37 10.11
C LEU A 272 5.58 3.19 9.31
N TYR A 273 6.00 4.23 8.59
CA TYR A 273 7.13 4.14 7.68
C TYR A 273 8.38 4.86 8.19
N GLY A 274 8.34 5.50 9.37
CA GLY A 274 9.48 6.18 9.96
C GLY A 274 9.92 7.38 9.13
N PHE A 275 8.99 8.29 8.82
CA PHE A 275 9.36 9.61 8.30
C PHE A 275 9.67 10.54 9.47
N ASP A 276 10.76 11.28 9.33
CA ASP A 276 11.07 12.38 10.23
C ASP A 276 10.11 13.56 9.96
N ASP A 277 9.82 14.39 10.98
CA ASP A 277 8.96 15.57 10.89
C ASP A 277 9.58 16.71 10.06
#